data_2e8b540615c23403e26a5e45f210a2c9
#
_entry.id   2e8b540615c23403e26a5e45f210a2c9
#
_cell.length_a   1.000
_cell.length_b   1.000
_cell.length_c   1.000
_cell.angle_alpha   90.00
_cell.angle_beta   90.00
_cell.angle_gamma   90.00
#
_symmetry.space_group_name_H-M   'P 1'
#
loop_
_entity.id
_entity.type
_entity.pdbx_description
1 polymer ?
#
loop_
_entity_poly.entity_id
_entity_poly.type
_entity_poly.pdbx_seq_one_letter_code
_entity_poly.pdbx_strand_id
1 'polypeptide(L)'
;MKKWLLPMFMIVVLVLAACGNKEDNSKKEDEGANESSSADTITYQSETGPIEVPANPKRVVVLSSFVGDLLQLGVNVVGIDSWAADNPNFKDAIKDAVVVENTDIEKIIELDPDLIIGLNGIENADKLAEIAPTVLFTYGKVDYLQQFIEIGKVVNKEDEATKWVADFKERAAKAGSEIKAKIGEDATVTVAEMFNKQMYVYGDNWGRGTEILYQEMGLNMAEKVKEDALKPGYFAISTEVLNEYAGDYVIFSTFNGEETSIENAGWYKDLDAVKNGHLFKVNGNAFYFNDPITLEYQLKFFKEKFLQ
;
A
#
# COMPACT_ATOMS: atom_id res chain seq x y z
N MET A 1 29.78 35.07 -53.83
CA MET A 1 30.84 36.12 -53.88
C MET A 1 31.20 36.52 -52.46
N LYS A 2 32.51 36.46 -52.16
CA LYS A 2 33.29 37.00 -51.02
C LYS A 2 32.94 36.41 -49.63
N LYS A 3 33.66 35.41 -49.05
CA LYS A 3 35.08 35.36 -48.57
C LYS A 3 35.45 36.53 -47.66
N TRP A 4 35.76 36.20 -46.35
CA TRP A 4 37.06 36.46 -45.66
C TRP A 4 36.85 36.32 -44.15
N LEU A 5 37.50 35.38 -43.48
CA LEU A 5 38.87 35.18 -42.95
C LEU A 5 39.02 35.57 -41.47
N LEU A 6 39.42 34.56 -40.68
CA LEU A 6 40.00 34.62 -39.33
C LEU A 6 41.23 35.53 -39.24
N PRO A 7 41.71 35.91 -38.02
CA PRO A 7 42.70 35.06 -37.33
C PRO A 7 42.54 35.03 -35.77
N MET A 8 42.69 33.92 -35.15
CA MET A 8 43.80 33.32 -34.40
C MET A 8 44.80 34.32 -33.75
N PHE A 9 44.80 34.36 -32.38
CA PHE A 9 45.98 34.76 -31.61
C PHE A 9 46.13 33.86 -30.37
N MET A 10 47.26 33.23 -30.33
CA MET A 10 47.82 32.29 -29.36
C MET A 10 48.96 33.01 -28.65
N ILE A 11 49.02 33.02 -27.30
CA ILE A 11 50.23 33.30 -26.48
C ILE A 11 49.95 32.64 -25.11
N VAL A 12 50.48 31.49 -24.73
CA VAL A 12 51.79 31.07 -24.23
C VAL A 12 52.13 31.59 -22.81
N VAL A 13 51.98 30.65 -21.87
CA VAL A 13 52.81 30.20 -20.73
C VAL A 13 53.80 31.17 -20.08
N LEU A 14 53.75 31.20 -18.75
CA LEU A 14 54.98 31.11 -17.93
C LEU A 14 54.71 30.61 -16.51
N VAL A 15 55.39 29.51 -16.16
CA VAL A 15 55.54 28.90 -14.86
C VAL A 15 56.66 29.62 -14.12
N LEU A 16 56.51 29.89 -12.84
CA LEU A 16 57.63 30.03 -11.93
C LEU A 16 57.28 29.46 -10.54
N ALA A 17 57.98 28.39 -10.22
CA ALA A 17 58.11 27.82 -8.90
C ALA A 17 59.11 28.62 -8.06
N ALA A 18 58.83 28.82 -6.79
CA ALA A 18 59.87 29.07 -5.78
C ALA A 18 59.42 28.50 -4.43
N CYS A 19 60.20 27.56 -3.95
CA CYS A 19 60.21 27.02 -2.58
C CYS A 19 60.78 28.06 -1.61
N GLY A 20 60.29 28.05 -0.37
CA GLY A 20 60.88 28.78 0.76
C GLY A 20 60.19 28.42 2.06
N ASN A 21 60.87 27.57 2.84
CA ASN A 21 60.48 27.04 4.14
C ASN A 21 60.74 28.09 5.26
N LYS A 22 59.82 28.27 6.23
CA LYS A 22 60.07 28.27 7.66
C LYS A 22 58.81 28.46 8.53
N GLU A 23 58.81 27.69 9.57
CA GLU A 23 57.94 27.62 10.74
C GLU A 23 57.61 28.96 11.40
N ASP A 24 56.37 29.18 11.88
CA ASP A 24 55.99 29.18 13.30
C ASP A 24 54.49 29.44 13.55
N ASN A 25 53.95 28.58 14.25
CA ASN A 25 53.00 28.54 15.38
C ASN A 25 51.80 29.52 15.44
N SER A 26 50.62 28.87 15.70
CA SER A 26 49.44 29.26 16.49
C SER A 26 48.29 29.97 15.76
N LYS A 27 47.24 29.25 15.56
CA LYS A 27 45.92 29.23 16.15
C LYS A 27 44.96 28.44 15.25
N LYS A 28 44.47 27.35 15.79
CA LYS A 28 43.28 26.70 15.32
C LYS A 28 42.08 27.68 15.45
N GLU A 29 41.52 28.13 14.38
CA GLU A 29 40.13 28.44 14.27
C GLU A 29 39.50 27.28 13.50
N ASP A 30 38.74 26.52 14.26
CA ASP A 30 37.90 25.41 13.83
C ASP A 30 36.73 26.03 13.05
N GLU A 31 36.93 26.38 11.81
CA GLU A 31 35.81 26.52 10.89
C GLU A 31 35.30 25.11 10.63
N GLY A 32 34.37 24.67 11.49
CA GLY A 32 33.49 23.57 11.21
C GLY A 32 32.83 23.87 9.89
N ALA A 33 33.38 23.33 8.81
CA ALA A 33 32.62 23.11 7.59
C ALA A 33 31.42 22.28 8.02
N ASN A 34 30.30 22.96 8.16
CA ASN A 34 29.00 22.36 8.12
C ASN A 34 28.92 21.76 6.72
N GLU A 35 29.40 20.52 6.56
CA GLU A 35 28.93 19.63 5.51
C GLU A 35 27.45 19.46 5.79
N SER A 36 26.67 20.43 5.33
CA SER A 36 25.32 20.17 4.89
C SER A 36 25.49 19.01 3.90
N SER A 37 25.39 17.79 4.41
CA SER A 37 25.06 16.65 3.59
C SER A 37 23.89 17.14 2.74
N SER A 38 24.11 17.32 1.46
CA SER A 38 23.03 17.38 0.48
C SER A 38 22.28 16.09 0.74
N ALA A 39 21.31 16.19 1.66
CA ALA A 39 20.54 15.07 2.10
C ALA A 39 19.98 14.47 0.85
N ASP A 40 20.31 13.25 0.64
CA ASP A 40 19.88 12.38 -0.38
C ASP A 40 18.37 12.52 -0.59
N THR A 41 17.97 13.51 -1.39
CA THR A 41 16.59 13.67 -1.88
C THR A 41 16.51 13.14 -3.30
N ILE A 42 15.35 12.67 -3.67
CA ILE A 42 15.00 12.29 -5.03
C ILE A 42 13.79 13.09 -5.48
N THR A 43 13.66 13.35 -6.77
CA THR A 43 12.48 13.96 -7.36
C THR A 43 11.50 12.87 -7.74
N TYR A 44 10.38 12.77 -7.02
CA TYR A 44 9.26 11.91 -7.38
C TYR A 44 8.26 12.66 -8.27
N GLN A 45 7.81 12.03 -9.35
CA GLN A 45 6.75 12.56 -10.23
C GLN A 45 5.38 12.19 -9.65
N SER A 46 4.86 13.05 -8.78
CA SER A 46 3.55 12.85 -8.17
C SER A 46 2.41 13.17 -9.14
N GLU A 47 1.19 12.88 -8.73
CA GLU A 47 -0.01 13.18 -9.51
C GLU A 47 -0.23 14.68 -9.74
N THR A 48 0.35 15.52 -8.89
CA THR A 48 0.25 16.99 -8.94
C THR A 48 1.51 17.67 -9.49
N GLY A 49 2.52 16.89 -9.87
CA GLY A 49 3.79 17.37 -10.40
C GLY A 49 5.00 16.85 -9.61
N PRO A 50 6.20 17.30 -9.96
CA PRO A 50 7.42 16.86 -9.28
C PRO A 50 7.45 17.35 -7.82
N ILE A 51 7.88 16.46 -6.92
CA ILE A 51 8.06 16.74 -5.50
C ILE A 51 9.41 16.14 -5.06
N GLU A 52 10.19 16.92 -4.29
CA GLU A 52 11.42 16.45 -3.66
C GLU A 52 11.05 15.68 -2.37
N VAL A 53 11.47 14.42 -2.29
CA VAL A 53 11.26 13.55 -1.13
C VAL A 53 12.61 12.98 -0.65
N PRO A 54 12.76 12.62 0.63
CA PRO A 54 13.96 11.94 1.11
C PRO A 54 14.22 10.64 0.35
N ALA A 55 15.44 10.42 -0.13
CA ALA A 55 15.84 9.16 -0.76
C ALA A 55 15.80 7.95 0.20
N ASN A 56 15.81 8.21 1.50
CA ASN A 56 15.74 7.20 2.56
C ASN A 56 14.99 7.78 3.78
N PRO A 57 13.64 7.90 3.69
CA PRO A 57 12.83 8.49 4.76
C PRO A 57 12.97 7.69 6.05
N LYS A 58 13.01 8.38 7.18
CA LYS A 58 13.24 7.80 8.51
C LYS A 58 12.03 7.88 9.41
N ARG A 59 11.12 8.82 9.15
CA ARG A 59 9.98 9.12 10.00
C ARG A 59 8.75 9.39 9.14
N VAL A 60 8.12 8.33 8.64
CA VAL A 60 6.98 8.47 7.73
C VAL A 60 5.67 8.48 8.50
N VAL A 61 4.81 9.44 8.20
CA VAL A 61 3.41 9.45 8.63
C VAL A 61 2.54 8.98 7.46
N VAL A 62 1.66 8.03 7.73
CA VAL A 62 0.76 7.43 6.73
C VAL A 62 -0.69 7.65 7.16
N LEU A 63 -1.42 8.43 6.38
CA LEU A 63 -2.78 8.87 6.71
C LEU A 63 -3.85 8.11 5.93
N SER A 64 -3.54 6.92 5.48
CA SER A 64 -4.46 6.04 4.73
C SER A 64 -3.84 4.67 4.46
N SER A 65 -4.50 3.87 3.68
CA SER A 65 -4.35 2.45 3.33
C SER A 65 -2.92 1.92 3.02
N PHE A 66 -1.87 2.75 3.04
CA PHE A 66 -0.53 2.39 2.54
C PHE A 66 0.48 1.97 3.62
N VAL A 67 0.03 1.72 4.84
CA VAL A 67 0.91 1.32 5.95
C VAL A 67 1.65 0.01 5.63
N GLY A 68 0.92 -1.01 5.17
CA GLY A 68 1.50 -2.30 4.85
C GLY A 68 2.49 -2.27 3.68
N ASP A 69 2.30 -1.36 2.72
CA ASP A 69 3.25 -1.14 1.61
C ASP A 69 4.61 -0.67 2.14
N LEU A 70 4.61 0.33 3.02
CA LEU A 70 5.83 0.86 3.61
C LEU A 70 6.51 -0.14 4.55
N LEU A 71 5.73 -0.86 5.35
CA LEU A 71 6.25 -1.90 6.23
C LEU A 71 6.93 -3.02 5.42
N GLN A 72 6.35 -3.44 4.29
CA GLN A 72 6.94 -4.43 3.39
C GLN A 72 8.27 -3.96 2.82
N LEU A 73 8.41 -2.67 2.56
CA LEU A 73 9.65 -2.05 2.10
C LEU A 73 10.64 -1.73 3.23
N GLY A 74 10.34 -2.10 4.47
CA GLY A 74 11.21 -1.86 5.62
C GLY A 74 11.37 -0.39 5.98
N VAL A 75 10.37 0.44 5.66
CA VAL A 75 10.33 1.87 6.00
C VAL A 75 9.77 2.05 7.40
N ASN A 76 10.40 2.92 8.19
CA ASN A 76 9.94 3.22 9.54
C ASN A 76 8.73 4.16 9.52
N VAL A 77 7.59 3.67 9.97
CA VAL A 77 6.33 4.42 10.08
C VAL A 77 6.14 4.87 11.52
N VAL A 78 5.99 6.19 11.73
CA VAL A 78 5.86 6.80 13.06
C VAL A 78 4.44 7.27 13.37
N GLY A 79 3.60 7.48 12.36
CA GLY A 79 2.19 7.84 12.48
C GLY A 79 1.34 7.04 11.50
N ILE A 80 0.19 6.55 11.94
CA ILE A 80 -0.72 5.70 11.18
C ILE A 80 -2.17 6.07 11.47
N ASP A 81 -3.08 5.76 10.54
CA ASP A 81 -4.51 5.88 10.78
C ASP A 81 -5.08 4.77 11.68
N SER A 82 -6.30 4.98 12.17
CA SER A 82 -6.99 4.04 13.07
C SER A 82 -7.28 2.68 12.42
N TRP A 83 -7.53 2.61 11.11
CA TRP A 83 -7.78 1.35 10.41
C TRP A 83 -6.54 0.47 10.34
N ALA A 84 -5.38 1.09 10.07
CA ALA A 84 -4.11 0.38 10.10
C ALA A 84 -3.76 -0.10 11.51
N ALA A 85 -4.07 0.69 12.54
CA ALA A 85 -3.85 0.32 13.94
C ALA A 85 -4.65 -0.93 14.36
N ASP A 86 -5.83 -1.12 13.81
CA ASP A 86 -6.69 -2.27 14.08
C ASP A 86 -6.32 -3.53 13.27
N ASN A 87 -5.40 -3.42 12.29
CA ASN A 87 -4.99 -4.58 11.49
C ASN A 87 -4.01 -5.48 12.27
N PRO A 88 -4.41 -6.72 12.63
CA PRO A 88 -3.55 -7.61 13.40
C PRO A 88 -2.29 -8.05 12.65
N ASN A 89 -2.27 -7.95 11.30
CA ASN A 89 -1.11 -8.30 10.50
C ASN A 89 0.04 -7.29 10.66
N PHE A 90 -0.26 -6.06 11.12
CA PHE A 90 0.75 -5.02 11.32
C PHE A 90 1.25 -4.91 12.76
N LYS A 91 0.56 -5.54 13.72
CA LYS A 91 0.68 -5.33 15.17
C LYS A 91 2.11 -5.18 15.69
N ASP A 92 3.00 -6.09 15.30
CA ASP A 92 4.38 -6.09 15.80
C ASP A 92 5.21 -4.96 15.18
N ALA A 93 4.94 -4.63 13.91
CA ALA A 93 5.67 -3.62 13.15
C ALA A 93 5.29 -2.17 13.54
N ILE A 94 4.03 -1.97 13.98
CA ILE A 94 3.49 -0.63 14.31
C ILE A 94 3.44 -0.33 15.80
N LYS A 95 4.02 -1.18 16.65
CA LYS A 95 3.91 -1.07 18.12
C LYS A 95 4.35 0.28 18.71
N ASP A 96 5.26 0.96 18.02
CA ASP A 96 5.80 2.26 18.42
C ASP A 96 5.21 3.43 17.59
N ALA A 97 4.30 3.15 16.65
CA ALA A 97 3.63 4.15 15.84
C ALA A 97 2.46 4.79 16.61
N VAL A 98 2.25 6.07 16.39
CA VAL A 98 1.17 6.84 17.02
C VAL A 98 -0.04 6.88 16.09
N VAL A 99 -1.23 6.63 16.63
CA VAL A 99 -2.48 6.78 15.87
C VAL A 99 -2.81 8.25 15.69
N VAL A 100 -2.91 8.68 14.43
CA VAL A 100 -3.21 10.05 14.04
C VAL A 100 -4.21 10.07 12.89
N GLU A 101 -5.04 11.10 12.86
CA GLU A 101 -5.91 11.41 11.73
C GLU A 101 -5.36 12.64 10.98
N ASN A 102 -5.80 12.85 9.74
CA ASN A 102 -5.37 13.99 8.91
C ASN A 102 -5.74 15.36 9.50
N THR A 103 -6.59 15.39 10.53
CA THR A 103 -6.98 16.58 11.31
C THR A 103 -6.09 16.82 12.53
N ASP A 104 -5.29 15.85 12.94
CA ASP A 104 -4.44 15.91 14.15
C ASP A 104 -3.10 16.62 13.87
N ILE A 105 -3.15 17.82 13.30
CA ILE A 105 -1.96 18.56 12.82
C ILE A 105 -0.90 18.71 13.90
N GLU A 106 -1.28 19.06 15.15
CA GLU A 106 -0.33 19.22 16.26
C GLU A 106 0.42 17.91 16.59
N LYS A 107 -0.29 16.78 16.64
CA LYS A 107 0.34 15.47 16.85
C LYS A 107 1.27 15.09 15.71
N ILE A 108 0.88 15.41 14.46
CA ILE A 108 1.72 15.13 13.28
C ILE A 108 3.02 15.95 13.36
N ILE A 109 2.95 17.22 13.76
CA ILE A 109 4.14 18.06 14.01
C ILE A 109 5.03 17.45 15.09
N GLU A 110 4.46 16.98 16.22
CA GLU A 110 5.21 16.35 17.31
C GLU A 110 5.94 15.06 16.87
N LEU A 111 5.41 14.38 15.85
CA LEU A 111 6.07 13.21 15.27
C LEU A 111 7.30 13.56 14.43
N ASP A 112 7.52 14.83 14.09
CA ASP A 112 8.66 15.32 13.30
C ASP A 112 8.90 14.44 12.05
N PRO A 113 7.88 14.30 11.15
CA PRO A 113 7.99 13.44 9.98
C PRO A 113 8.91 14.06 8.92
N ASP A 114 9.62 13.21 8.19
CA ASP A 114 10.38 13.60 7.00
C ASP A 114 9.64 13.30 5.69
N LEU A 115 8.51 12.57 5.78
CA LEU A 115 7.62 12.27 4.65
C LEU A 115 6.20 12.00 5.17
N ILE A 116 5.19 12.49 4.46
CA ILE A 116 3.77 12.19 4.71
C ILE A 116 3.19 11.54 3.45
N ILE A 117 2.46 10.45 3.62
CA ILE A 117 1.76 9.74 2.52
C ILE A 117 0.28 9.60 2.88
N GLY A 118 -0.60 9.83 1.90
CA GLY A 118 -2.04 9.73 2.09
C GLY A 118 -2.83 9.64 0.79
N LEU A 119 -4.14 9.70 0.90
CA LEU A 119 -5.04 9.75 -0.26
C LEU A 119 -5.34 11.19 -0.68
N ASN A 120 -5.55 11.38 -1.97
CA ASN A 120 -6.07 12.64 -2.50
C ASN A 120 -7.44 12.95 -1.88
N GLY A 121 -7.66 14.24 -1.61
CA GLY A 121 -8.92 14.72 -1.02
C GLY A 121 -8.97 14.69 0.50
N ILE A 122 -7.89 14.31 1.19
CA ILE A 122 -7.82 14.46 2.65
C ILE A 122 -7.88 15.95 3.04
N GLU A 123 -8.53 16.21 4.18
CA GLU A 123 -8.55 17.55 4.74
C GLU A 123 -7.15 18.00 5.15
N ASN A 124 -6.90 19.31 5.12
CA ASN A 124 -5.63 19.93 5.53
C ASN A 124 -4.38 19.52 4.72
N ALA A 125 -4.52 19.02 3.49
CA ALA A 125 -3.39 18.63 2.65
C ALA A 125 -2.32 19.74 2.53
N ASP A 126 -2.74 21.00 2.39
CA ASP A 126 -1.83 22.15 2.33
C ASP A 126 -1.03 22.32 3.64
N LYS A 127 -1.67 22.15 4.80
CA LYS A 127 -0.99 22.23 6.11
C LYS A 127 -0.03 21.07 6.34
N LEU A 128 -0.38 19.89 5.86
CA LEU A 128 0.51 18.74 5.91
C LEU A 128 1.77 18.97 5.07
N ALA A 129 1.63 19.58 3.90
CA ALA A 129 2.76 19.94 3.04
C ALA A 129 3.67 21.03 3.63
N GLU A 130 3.19 21.84 4.59
CA GLU A 130 4.02 22.77 5.36
C GLU A 130 4.87 22.08 6.44
N ILE A 131 4.50 20.84 6.85
CA ILE A 131 5.21 20.06 7.87
C ILE A 131 6.33 19.24 7.23
N ALA A 132 6.02 18.48 6.18
CA ALA A 132 6.96 17.62 5.45
C ALA A 132 6.50 17.42 4.00
N PRO A 133 7.40 16.97 3.09
CA PRO A 133 7.01 16.51 1.76
C PRO A 133 5.81 15.57 1.86
N THR A 134 4.70 15.92 1.17
CA THR A 134 3.44 15.18 1.27
C THR A 134 3.05 14.63 -0.09
N VAL A 135 3.00 13.30 -0.21
CA VAL A 135 2.62 12.60 -1.43
C VAL A 135 1.23 12.01 -1.26
N LEU A 136 0.33 12.43 -2.14
CA LEU A 136 -1.07 11.98 -2.12
C LEU A 136 -1.39 11.19 -3.39
N PHE A 137 -2.05 10.05 -3.21
CA PHE A 137 -2.48 9.17 -4.29
C PHE A 137 -3.98 9.17 -4.47
N THR A 138 -4.45 9.07 -5.71
CA THR A 138 -5.87 8.88 -6.02
C THR A 138 -6.19 7.39 -6.01
N TYR A 139 -7.08 6.96 -5.11
CA TYR A 139 -7.51 5.58 -5.03
C TYR A 139 -8.06 5.08 -6.38
N GLY A 140 -7.58 3.91 -6.82
CA GLY A 140 -8.00 3.29 -8.06
C GLY A 140 -7.50 3.96 -9.35
N LYS A 141 -6.58 4.91 -9.28
CA LYS A 141 -5.93 5.52 -10.47
C LYS A 141 -5.04 4.52 -11.19
N VAL A 142 -4.39 3.66 -10.44
CA VAL A 142 -3.63 2.49 -10.90
C VAL A 142 -4.14 1.26 -10.17
N ASP A 143 -3.82 0.07 -10.64
CA ASP A 143 -4.11 -1.14 -9.88
C ASP A 143 -3.27 -1.21 -8.59
N TYR A 144 -3.70 -2.05 -7.65
CA TYR A 144 -3.12 -2.12 -6.30
C TYR A 144 -1.64 -2.56 -6.28
N LEU A 145 -1.21 -3.41 -7.23
CA LEU A 145 0.20 -3.83 -7.32
C LEU A 145 1.06 -2.72 -7.93
N GLN A 146 0.53 -1.99 -8.92
CA GLN A 146 1.19 -0.79 -9.44
C GLN A 146 1.25 0.30 -8.37
N GLN A 147 0.23 0.44 -7.50
CA GLN A 147 0.24 1.36 -6.38
C GLN A 147 1.41 1.07 -5.42
N PHE A 148 1.67 -0.21 -5.13
CA PHE A 148 2.83 -0.60 -4.33
C PHE A 148 4.16 -0.21 -4.99
N ILE A 149 4.28 -0.36 -6.33
CA ILE A 149 5.46 0.09 -7.07
C ILE A 149 5.60 1.62 -7.00
N GLU A 150 4.51 2.38 -7.15
CA GLU A 150 4.54 3.84 -7.01
C GLU A 150 4.99 4.29 -5.61
N ILE A 151 4.53 3.61 -4.55
CA ILE A 151 5.03 3.84 -3.18
C ILE A 151 6.53 3.51 -3.08
N GLY A 152 6.96 2.41 -3.72
CA GLY A 152 8.38 2.07 -3.83
C GLY A 152 9.22 3.17 -4.46
N LYS A 153 8.73 3.85 -5.50
CA LYS A 153 9.39 5.00 -6.12
C LYS A 153 9.54 6.17 -5.14
N VAL A 154 8.48 6.48 -4.37
CA VAL A 154 8.52 7.58 -3.38
C VAL A 154 9.61 7.37 -2.33
N VAL A 155 9.85 6.13 -1.92
CA VAL A 155 10.84 5.80 -0.88
C VAL A 155 12.13 5.20 -1.43
N ASN A 156 12.38 5.38 -2.76
CA ASN A 156 13.58 4.90 -3.46
C ASN A 156 13.82 3.38 -3.35
N LYS A 157 12.73 2.60 -3.45
CA LYS A 157 12.71 1.13 -3.36
C LYS A 157 11.87 0.51 -4.49
N GLU A 158 11.89 1.13 -5.68
CA GLU A 158 11.14 0.66 -6.85
C GLU A 158 11.52 -0.77 -7.25
N ASP A 159 12.82 -1.10 -7.21
CA ASP A 159 13.32 -2.42 -7.60
C ASP A 159 12.81 -3.52 -6.64
N GLU A 160 12.82 -3.24 -5.33
CA GLU A 160 12.29 -4.16 -4.32
C GLU A 160 10.79 -4.38 -4.50
N ALA A 161 10.03 -3.30 -4.72
CA ALA A 161 8.58 -3.38 -4.95
C ALA A 161 8.27 -4.17 -6.23
N THR A 162 8.96 -3.87 -7.34
CA THR A 162 8.77 -4.54 -8.63
C THR A 162 9.08 -6.03 -8.54
N LYS A 163 10.15 -6.39 -7.85
CA LYS A 163 10.54 -7.79 -7.64
C LYS A 163 9.50 -8.54 -6.82
N TRP A 164 9.03 -7.93 -5.73
CA TRP A 164 7.99 -8.53 -4.89
C TRP A 164 6.70 -8.76 -5.70
N VAL A 165 6.25 -7.77 -6.47
CA VAL A 165 5.05 -7.88 -7.32
C VAL A 165 5.17 -9.05 -8.30
N ALA A 166 6.30 -9.18 -8.99
CA ALA A 166 6.52 -10.26 -9.95
C ALA A 166 6.45 -11.64 -9.27
N ASP A 167 7.10 -11.82 -8.12
CA ASP A 167 7.08 -13.06 -7.34
C ASP A 167 5.67 -13.36 -6.79
N PHE A 168 4.99 -12.36 -6.25
CA PHE A 168 3.64 -12.50 -5.71
C PHE A 168 2.65 -12.97 -6.79
N LYS A 169 2.66 -12.36 -7.97
CA LYS A 169 1.80 -12.74 -9.10
C LYS A 169 2.02 -14.19 -9.51
N GLU A 170 3.26 -14.64 -9.61
CA GLU A 170 3.59 -16.03 -9.94
C GLU A 170 3.02 -17.01 -8.88
N ARG A 171 3.23 -16.70 -7.60
CA ARG A 171 2.75 -17.53 -6.49
C ARG A 171 1.23 -17.57 -6.40
N ALA A 172 0.57 -16.43 -6.59
CA ALA A 172 -0.89 -16.33 -6.55
C ALA A 172 -1.53 -17.06 -7.74
N ALA A 173 -1.02 -16.90 -8.95
CA ALA A 173 -1.50 -17.61 -10.15
C ALA A 173 -1.34 -19.14 -10.01
N LYS A 174 -0.20 -19.59 -9.46
CA LYS A 174 0.03 -21.01 -9.18
C LYS A 174 -0.99 -21.54 -8.15
N ALA A 175 -1.20 -20.81 -7.06
CA ALA A 175 -2.19 -21.17 -6.05
C ALA A 175 -3.61 -21.23 -6.64
N GLY A 176 -3.98 -20.28 -7.49
CA GLY A 176 -5.27 -20.27 -8.20
C GLY A 176 -5.47 -21.52 -9.05
N SER A 177 -4.44 -21.92 -9.81
CA SER A 177 -4.48 -23.15 -10.62
C SER A 177 -4.65 -24.41 -9.75
N GLU A 178 -3.92 -24.50 -8.63
CA GLU A 178 -4.02 -25.62 -7.69
C GLU A 178 -5.43 -25.67 -7.04
N ILE A 179 -5.98 -24.51 -6.67
CA ILE A 179 -7.32 -24.38 -6.10
C ILE A 179 -8.38 -24.81 -7.11
N LYS A 180 -8.35 -24.28 -8.33
CA LYS A 180 -9.30 -24.67 -9.39
C LYS A 180 -9.29 -26.16 -9.68
N ALA A 181 -8.11 -26.77 -9.74
CA ALA A 181 -7.97 -28.21 -9.92
C ALA A 181 -8.62 -29.04 -8.77
N LYS A 182 -8.67 -28.48 -7.55
CA LYS A 182 -9.27 -29.09 -6.37
C LYS A 182 -10.77 -28.90 -6.28
N ILE A 183 -11.25 -27.66 -6.46
CA ILE A 183 -12.66 -27.31 -6.22
C ILE A 183 -13.53 -27.33 -7.50
N GLY A 184 -12.90 -27.42 -8.69
CA GLY A 184 -13.54 -27.39 -9.99
C GLY A 184 -13.28 -26.08 -10.74
N GLU A 185 -13.08 -26.17 -12.06
CA GLU A 185 -12.78 -25.01 -12.92
C GLU A 185 -13.92 -23.98 -12.94
N ASP A 186 -15.17 -24.43 -12.81
CA ASP A 186 -16.37 -23.61 -12.85
C ASP A 186 -16.86 -23.15 -11.48
N ALA A 187 -16.19 -23.60 -10.39
CA ALA A 187 -16.58 -23.23 -9.04
C ALA A 187 -16.50 -21.73 -8.81
N THR A 188 -17.51 -21.16 -8.15
CA THR A 188 -17.66 -19.74 -7.91
C THR A 188 -17.39 -19.37 -6.44
N VAL A 189 -16.80 -18.21 -6.23
CA VAL A 189 -16.52 -17.65 -4.91
C VAL A 189 -17.24 -16.32 -4.77
N THR A 190 -17.80 -16.06 -3.60
CA THR A 190 -18.35 -14.76 -3.22
C THR A 190 -17.62 -14.22 -2.00
N VAL A 191 -17.23 -12.95 -2.04
CA VAL A 191 -16.76 -12.22 -0.86
C VAL A 191 -17.92 -11.39 -0.33
N ALA A 192 -18.33 -11.67 0.90
CA ALA A 192 -19.39 -10.97 1.59
C ALA A 192 -18.90 -10.45 2.96
N GLU A 193 -19.49 -9.35 3.42
CA GLU A 193 -19.11 -8.70 4.68
C GLU A 193 -20.34 -8.18 5.40
N MET A 194 -20.38 -8.41 6.70
CA MET A 194 -21.28 -7.68 7.58
C MET A 194 -20.53 -6.51 8.21
N PHE A 195 -20.94 -5.29 7.87
CA PHE A 195 -20.34 -4.08 8.41
C PHE A 195 -21.44 -3.09 8.83
N ASN A 196 -21.40 -2.64 10.09
CA ASN A 196 -22.40 -1.74 10.65
C ASN A 196 -23.86 -2.23 10.44
N LYS A 197 -24.11 -3.52 10.62
CA LYS A 197 -25.40 -4.19 10.44
C LYS A 197 -25.93 -4.20 8.99
N GLN A 198 -25.11 -3.82 8.03
CA GLN A 198 -25.42 -3.89 6.61
C GLN A 198 -24.62 -5.01 5.97
N MET A 199 -25.27 -5.82 5.15
CA MET A 199 -24.60 -6.85 4.33
C MET A 199 -24.12 -6.24 3.02
N TYR A 200 -22.89 -6.55 2.66
CA TYR A 200 -22.28 -6.17 1.40
C TYR A 200 -21.72 -7.38 0.66
N VAL A 201 -21.73 -7.34 -0.65
CA VAL A 201 -20.96 -8.22 -1.52
C VAL A 201 -19.98 -7.37 -2.34
N TYR A 202 -18.83 -7.93 -2.68
CA TYR A 202 -17.73 -7.18 -3.28
C TYR A 202 -17.38 -7.68 -4.68
N GLY A 203 -17.05 -6.73 -5.57
CA GLY A 203 -16.45 -6.99 -6.87
C GLY A 203 -15.01 -7.48 -6.74
N ASP A 204 -14.11 -7.02 -7.62
CA ASP A 204 -12.74 -7.53 -7.71
C ASP A 204 -11.65 -6.54 -7.29
N ASN A 205 -12.01 -5.38 -6.73
CA ASN A 205 -11.07 -4.27 -6.52
C ASN A 205 -11.36 -3.43 -5.26
N TRP A 206 -11.86 -4.02 -4.19
CA TRP A 206 -12.25 -3.30 -2.99
C TRP A 206 -11.63 -3.84 -1.68
N GLY A 207 -10.44 -4.46 -1.75
CA GLY A 207 -9.83 -5.15 -0.62
C GLY A 207 -10.58 -6.44 -0.24
N ARG A 208 -10.52 -6.85 1.00
CA ARG A 208 -11.18 -8.06 1.55
C ARG A 208 -10.72 -9.36 0.88
N GLY A 209 -9.60 -9.31 0.16
CA GLY A 209 -9.07 -10.44 -0.60
C GLY A 209 -9.68 -10.59 -1.99
N THR A 210 -10.46 -9.63 -2.47
CA THR A 210 -11.10 -9.70 -3.80
C THR A 210 -10.08 -9.68 -4.92
N GLU A 211 -9.07 -8.81 -4.83
CA GLU A 211 -8.03 -8.67 -5.83
C GLU A 211 -7.23 -9.97 -6.01
N ILE A 212 -6.79 -10.57 -4.90
CA ILE A 212 -6.03 -11.82 -4.99
C ILE A 212 -6.89 -12.98 -5.49
N LEU A 213 -8.16 -13.09 -5.05
CA LEU A 213 -9.05 -14.17 -5.49
C LEU A 213 -9.38 -14.09 -6.97
N TYR A 214 -9.78 -12.91 -7.45
CA TYR A 214 -10.34 -12.78 -8.80
C TYR A 214 -9.29 -12.37 -9.83
N GLN A 215 -8.38 -11.44 -9.49
CA GLN A 215 -7.41 -10.93 -10.44
C GLN A 215 -6.17 -11.82 -10.54
N GLU A 216 -5.59 -12.24 -9.40
CA GLU A 216 -4.32 -12.96 -9.42
C GLU A 216 -4.50 -14.50 -9.43
N MET A 217 -5.40 -15.04 -8.63
CA MET A 217 -5.72 -16.47 -8.64
C MET A 217 -6.68 -16.84 -9.77
N GLY A 218 -7.44 -15.87 -10.30
CA GLY A 218 -8.38 -16.06 -11.41
C GLY A 218 -9.57 -16.96 -11.06
N LEU A 219 -10.01 -16.98 -9.79
CA LEU A 219 -11.22 -17.72 -9.40
C LEU A 219 -12.47 -17.03 -9.96
N ASN A 220 -13.55 -17.80 -10.15
CA ASN A 220 -14.76 -17.25 -10.72
C ASN A 220 -15.59 -16.53 -9.64
N MET A 221 -16.10 -15.37 -9.97
CA MET A 221 -17.08 -14.63 -9.17
C MET A 221 -18.49 -15.16 -9.45
N ALA A 222 -19.35 -15.24 -8.43
CA ALA A 222 -20.78 -15.57 -8.62
C ALA A 222 -21.43 -14.54 -9.56
N GLU A 223 -22.29 -15.00 -10.49
CA GLU A 223 -22.80 -14.16 -11.58
C GLU A 223 -23.55 -12.93 -11.06
N LYS A 224 -24.39 -13.09 -10.05
CA LYS A 224 -25.16 -11.97 -9.49
C LYS A 224 -24.26 -10.93 -8.78
N VAL A 225 -23.18 -11.35 -8.17
CA VAL A 225 -22.16 -10.43 -7.63
C VAL A 225 -21.48 -9.67 -8.77
N LYS A 226 -21.15 -10.35 -9.85
CA LYS A 226 -20.55 -9.76 -11.04
C LYS A 226 -21.47 -8.72 -11.70
N GLU A 227 -22.76 -9.00 -11.79
CA GLU A 227 -23.74 -8.06 -12.33
C GLU A 227 -23.86 -6.78 -11.51
N ASP A 228 -23.96 -6.89 -10.19
CA ASP A 228 -24.32 -5.78 -9.31
C ASP A 228 -23.10 -5.09 -8.64
N ALA A 229 -22.02 -5.83 -8.35
CA ALA A 229 -20.89 -5.33 -7.58
C ALA A 229 -19.60 -5.10 -8.38
N LEU A 230 -19.39 -5.75 -9.54
CA LEU A 230 -18.12 -5.65 -10.25
C LEU A 230 -17.80 -4.21 -10.68
N LYS A 231 -18.76 -3.50 -11.26
CA LYS A 231 -18.53 -2.13 -11.72
C LYS A 231 -18.42 -1.09 -10.60
N PRO A 232 -19.32 -1.09 -9.58
CA PRO A 232 -19.22 -0.13 -8.46
C PRO A 232 -18.17 -0.53 -7.41
N GLY A 233 -17.62 -1.74 -7.46
CA GLY A 233 -16.68 -2.31 -6.49
C GLY A 233 -17.36 -3.06 -5.35
N TYR A 234 -18.54 -2.64 -4.91
CA TYR A 234 -19.36 -3.31 -3.90
C TYR A 234 -20.84 -3.02 -4.10
N PHE A 235 -21.69 -3.86 -3.48
CA PHE A 235 -23.12 -3.69 -3.51
C PHE A 235 -23.75 -4.06 -2.15
N ALA A 236 -24.61 -3.19 -1.65
CA ALA A 236 -25.34 -3.42 -0.39
C ALA A 236 -26.59 -4.27 -0.65
N ILE A 237 -26.76 -5.34 0.11
CA ILE A 237 -27.89 -6.26 0.00
C ILE A 237 -28.60 -6.45 1.34
N SER A 238 -29.82 -6.98 1.34
CA SER A 238 -30.41 -7.51 2.56
C SER A 238 -29.85 -8.91 2.85
N THR A 239 -29.81 -9.29 4.12
CA THR A 239 -29.37 -10.65 4.51
C THR A 239 -30.26 -11.75 3.93
N GLU A 240 -31.52 -11.44 3.64
CA GLU A 240 -32.51 -12.40 3.10
C GLU A 240 -32.17 -12.87 1.69
N VAL A 241 -31.53 -12.01 0.89
CA VAL A 241 -31.16 -12.32 -0.51
C VAL A 241 -29.71 -12.80 -0.65
N LEU A 242 -28.95 -12.94 0.44
CA LEU A 242 -27.53 -13.33 0.36
C LEU A 242 -27.37 -14.68 -0.39
N ASN A 243 -28.32 -15.60 -0.26
CA ASN A 243 -28.25 -16.87 -0.97
C ASN A 243 -28.31 -16.74 -2.51
N GLU A 244 -28.88 -15.64 -3.03
CA GLU A 244 -28.89 -15.36 -4.46
C GLU A 244 -27.51 -14.88 -4.97
N TYR A 245 -26.70 -14.30 -4.08
CA TYR A 245 -25.36 -13.79 -4.35
C TYR A 245 -24.25 -14.78 -3.98
N ALA A 246 -24.57 -15.78 -3.16
CA ALA A 246 -23.62 -16.78 -2.73
C ALA A 246 -23.17 -17.65 -3.91
N GLY A 247 -21.84 -17.77 -4.08
CA GLY A 247 -21.25 -18.79 -4.94
C GLY A 247 -21.18 -20.16 -4.24
N ASP A 248 -20.50 -21.10 -4.88
CA ASP A 248 -20.22 -22.42 -4.29
C ASP A 248 -19.41 -22.28 -3.01
N TYR A 249 -18.57 -21.26 -2.92
CA TYR A 249 -17.76 -20.87 -1.76
C TYR A 249 -18.04 -19.43 -1.35
N VAL A 250 -18.01 -19.16 -0.05
CA VAL A 250 -18.19 -17.81 0.50
C VAL A 250 -17.05 -17.48 1.46
N ILE A 251 -16.37 -16.38 1.20
CA ILE A 251 -15.47 -15.72 2.15
C ILE A 251 -16.30 -14.70 2.88
N PHE A 252 -16.50 -14.90 4.18
CA PHE A 252 -17.38 -14.08 4.97
C PHE A 252 -16.62 -13.26 6.00
N SER A 253 -16.56 -11.96 5.79
CA SER A 253 -15.85 -11.01 6.64
C SER A 253 -16.74 -10.46 7.74
N THR A 254 -16.23 -10.45 8.97
CA THR A 254 -16.86 -9.84 10.15
C THR A 254 -15.85 -9.05 10.95
N PHE A 255 -16.31 -8.01 11.63
CA PHE A 255 -15.50 -7.23 12.56
C PHE A 255 -15.76 -7.68 14.01
N ASN A 256 -14.91 -7.21 14.92
CA ASN A 256 -14.86 -7.66 16.31
C ASN A 256 -16.23 -7.82 16.99
N GLY A 257 -16.56 -9.03 17.41
CA GLY A 257 -17.71 -9.35 18.25
C GLY A 257 -19.02 -9.65 17.52
N GLU A 258 -19.09 -9.56 16.18
CA GLU A 258 -20.30 -9.83 15.41
C GLU A 258 -20.51 -11.32 15.07
N GLU A 259 -19.46 -12.13 15.17
CA GLU A 259 -19.41 -13.53 14.70
C GLU A 259 -20.49 -14.45 15.31
N THR A 260 -20.70 -14.37 16.62
CA THR A 260 -21.67 -15.24 17.32
C THR A 260 -23.13 -14.90 17.04
N SER A 261 -23.44 -13.64 16.77
CA SER A 261 -24.79 -13.20 16.41
C SER A 261 -25.21 -13.70 15.02
N ILE A 262 -24.24 -13.72 14.09
CA ILE A 262 -24.44 -14.14 12.70
C ILE A 262 -24.73 -15.63 12.59
N GLU A 263 -23.97 -16.49 13.27
CA GLU A 263 -24.17 -17.94 13.25
C GLU A 263 -25.54 -18.39 13.76
N ASN A 264 -26.18 -17.60 14.61
CA ASN A 264 -27.51 -17.87 15.12
C ASN A 264 -28.64 -17.37 14.20
N ALA A 265 -28.32 -16.53 13.21
CA ALA A 265 -29.31 -16.01 12.28
C ALA A 265 -29.87 -17.10 11.35
N GLY A 266 -31.15 -17.01 11.06
CA GLY A 266 -31.83 -17.97 10.17
C GLY A 266 -31.21 -17.98 8.78
N TRP A 267 -31.01 -16.78 8.21
CA TRP A 267 -30.40 -16.63 6.88
C TRP A 267 -29.02 -17.29 6.74
N TYR A 268 -28.19 -17.28 7.81
CA TYR A 268 -26.88 -17.91 7.81
C TYR A 268 -26.99 -19.44 7.68
N LYS A 269 -27.88 -20.05 8.47
CA LYS A 269 -28.11 -21.51 8.47
C LYS A 269 -28.73 -22.02 7.17
N ASP A 270 -29.42 -21.13 6.46
CA ASP A 270 -30.07 -21.46 5.18
C ASP A 270 -29.12 -21.36 3.98
N LEU A 271 -27.93 -20.74 4.13
CA LEU A 271 -26.92 -20.68 3.07
C LEU A 271 -26.43 -22.07 2.67
N ASP A 272 -26.43 -22.36 1.38
CA ASP A 272 -25.94 -23.64 0.88
C ASP A 272 -24.42 -23.79 1.11
N ALA A 273 -23.65 -22.69 1.01
CA ALA A 273 -22.23 -22.68 1.36
C ALA A 273 -21.99 -23.06 2.83
N VAL A 274 -22.87 -22.69 3.77
CA VAL A 274 -22.78 -23.10 5.18
C VAL A 274 -23.09 -24.58 5.33
N LYS A 275 -24.17 -25.07 4.72
CA LYS A 275 -24.58 -26.50 4.77
C LYS A 275 -23.51 -27.43 4.21
N ASN A 276 -22.77 -26.96 3.19
CA ASN A 276 -21.74 -27.72 2.52
C ASN A 276 -20.33 -27.56 3.16
N GLY A 277 -20.19 -26.70 4.20
CA GLY A 277 -18.89 -26.41 4.81
C GLY A 277 -17.97 -25.53 3.95
N HIS A 278 -18.51 -24.81 2.99
CA HIS A 278 -17.82 -23.94 2.04
C HIS A 278 -17.86 -22.46 2.41
N LEU A 279 -18.32 -22.10 3.59
CA LEU A 279 -18.21 -20.75 4.10
C LEU A 279 -17.00 -20.61 5.02
N PHE A 280 -16.08 -19.72 4.65
CA PHE A 280 -14.87 -19.44 5.39
C PHE A 280 -14.96 -18.05 6.03
N LYS A 281 -15.04 -18.01 7.35
CA LYS A 281 -15.07 -16.76 8.11
C LYS A 281 -13.68 -16.16 8.20
N VAL A 282 -13.60 -14.85 8.07
CA VAL A 282 -12.37 -14.06 8.17
C VAL A 282 -12.57 -12.88 9.10
N ASN A 283 -11.49 -12.49 9.79
CA ASN A 283 -11.46 -11.23 10.54
C ASN A 283 -11.37 -10.06 9.56
N GLY A 284 -12.37 -9.19 9.54
CA GLY A 284 -12.44 -8.03 8.66
C GLY A 284 -11.21 -7.14 8.75
N ASN A 285 -10.71 -6.87 9.95
CA ASN A 285 -9.50 -6.05 10.12
C ASN A 285 -8.26 -6.68 9.47
N ALA A 286 -8.13 -8.01 9.49
CA ALA A 286 -7.01 -8.72 8.87
C ALA A 286 -7.12 -8.82 7.33
N PHE A 287 -8.33 -8.64 6.78
CA PHE A 287 -8.61 -8.78 5.35
C PHE A 287 -8.90 -7.45 4.64
N TYR A 288 -8.98 -6.35 5.39
CA TYR A 288 -9.47 -5.06 4.90
C TYR A 288 -8.66 -4.50 3.74
N PHE A 289 -7.33 -4.56 3.83
CA PHE A 289 -6.41 -3.95 2.88
C PHE A 289 -5.97 -4.90 1.75
N ASN A 290 -5.31 -4.32 0.76
CA ASN A 290 -4.70 -5.01 -0.38
C ASN A 290 -3.21 -4.68 -0.54
N ASP A 291 -2.56 -4.31 0.57
CA ASP A 291 -1.13 -4.14 0.69
C ASP A 291 -0.38 -5.49 0.73
N PRO A 292 0.95 -5.52 0.47
CA PRO A 292 1.72 -6.75 0.39
C PRO A 292 1.64 -7.66 1.64
N ILE A 293 1.64 -7.09 2.84
CA ILE A 293 1.58 -7.88 4.08
C ILE A 293 0.21 -8.57 4.20
N THR A 294 -0.85 -7.81 3.94
CA THR A 294 -2.23 -8.34 3.95
C THR A 294 -2.42 -9.38 2.84
N LEU A 295 -1.89 -9.14 1.64
CA LEU A 295 -1.97 -10.08 0.51
C LEU A 295 -1.25 -11.40 0.80
N GLU A 296 -0.08 -11.38 1.45
CA GLU A 296 0.61 -12.61 1.88
C GLU A 296 -0.20 -13.40 2.91
N TYR A 297 -0.83 -12.71 3.85
CA TYR A 297 -1.73 -13.34 4.81
C TYR A 297 -2.94 -13.98 4.11
N GLN A 298 -3.57 -13.28 3.17
CA GLN A 298 -4.69 -13.76 2.38
C GLN A 298 -4.30 -14.95 1.49
N LEU A 299 -3.15 -14.88 0.79
CA LEU A 299 -2.64 -15.99 -0.03
C LEU A 299 -2.48 -17.27 0.79
N LYS A 300 -1.86 -17.15 1.97
CA LYS A 300 -1.71 -18.28 2.89
C LYS A 300 -3.05 -18.83 3.32
N PHE A 301 -3.99 -17.97 3.73
CA PHE A 301 -5.32 -18.36 4.17
C PHE A 301 -6.09 -19.11 3.08
N PHE A 302 -6.12 -18.58 1.85
CA PHE A 302 -6.84 -19.23 0.75
C PHE A 302 -6.26 -20.60 0.41
N LYS A 303 -4.94 -20.73 0.35
CA LYS A 303 -4.29 -22.04 0.17
C LYS A 303 -4.67 -23.02 1.28
N GLU A 304 -4.66 -22.60 2.53
CA GLU A 304 -5.04 -23.44 3.66
C GLU A 304 -6.51 -23.87 3.61
N LYS A 305 -7.42 -23.00 3.17
CA LYS A 305 -8.86 -23.28 3.18
C LYS A 305 -9.33 -24.07 1.97
N PHE A 306 -8.81 -23.77 0.80
CA PHE A 306 -9.26 -24.43 -0.42
C PHE A 306 -8.51 -25.72 -0.74
N LEU A 307 -7.28 -25.92 -0.26
CA LEU A 307 -6.45 -27.09 -0.59
C LEU A 307 -6.47 -28.20 0.47
N GLN A 308 -7.12 -27.99 1.62
CA GLN A 308 -7.29 -29.03 2.69
C GLN A 308 -8.32 -30.13 2.38
#